data_dedb14379cfe514c0361538353343336
#
_entry.id   dedb14379cfe514c0361538353343336
#
_cell.length_a   1.000
_cell.length_b   1.000
_cell.length_c   1.000
_cell.angle_alpha   90.00
_cell.angle_beta   90.00
_cell.angle_gamma   90.00
#
_symmetry.space_group_name_H-M   'P 1'
#
loop_
_entity.id
_entity.type
_entity.pdbx_description
1 polymer ?
#
loop_
_entity_poly.entity_id
_entity_poly.type
_entity_poly.pdbx_seq_one_letter_code
_entity_poly.pdbx_strand_id
1 'polypeptide(L)'
;MIFQNQQKTNQPNQVNIANSNSPLKKEHSDSFIPNLPSIDQIFSDNHTWIATLSAQRLRTVIATGDVIPARSVNSKVLQFKDFNWPYLETAHVTRNADIALINLETPLIKNCPPTQTGMIFCGDERNVEGLVYAGVDVASLANNHVGNYGIQAVQETTNLLNENGILVTEVDGPVIKDIRGIKFAFLGYNDISKPQPGVSNVDGGKIKQEIAQARQKADIVVVIYHWGVEYRNQPDERQKYLGHLAIDAGADLVIGNHPHWIQPVEIYKDKLITYAHGNFVFDQMWSEKTKEGVIGKYTFYGDKLIDVEFIPIKIIDFGQPNLITDPRTRMSILNDMKEQTLKLSYVKD
;
A
#
# COMPACT_ATOMS: atom_id res chain seq x y z
N MET A 1 26.58 -88.60 -29.47
CA MET A 1 27.47 -87.85 -30.35
C MET A 1 26.79 -86.50 -30.60
N ILE A 2 27.11 -85.48 -29.79
CA ILE A 2 26.58 -84.14 -29.97
C ILE A 2 27.72 -83.19 -29.67
N PHE A 3 28.13 -82.45 -30.68
CA PHE A 3 29.22 -81.44 -30.60
C PHE A 3 28.69 -80.17 -29.92
N GLN A 4 29.40 -79.74 -28.90
CA GLN A 4 29.22 -78.41 -28.28
C GLN A 4 30.08 -77.39 -29.10
N ASN A 5 29.38 -76.39 -29.65
CA ASN A 5 30.03 -75.22 -30.21
C ASN A 5 30.05 -74.09 -29.15
N GLN A 6 31.23 -73.65 -28.72
CA GLN A 6 31.45 -72.52 -27.94
C GLN A 6 31.50 -71.29 -28.83
N GLN A 7 30.55 -70.35 -28.66
CA GLN A 7 30.65 -69.00 -29.24
C GLN A 7 31.28 -68.06 -28.20
N LYS A 8 32.41 -67.49 -28.58
CA LYS A 8 33.05 -66.33 -27.87
C LYS A 8 32.26 -65.09 -28.21
N THR A 9 31.65 -64.45 -27.22
CA THR A 9 31.05 -63.09 -27.33
C THR A 9 32.08 -62.06 -26.98
N ASN A 10 32.46 -61.22 -27.96
CA ASN A 10 33.22 -59.99 -27.77
C ASN A 10 32.33 -58.93 -27.16
N GLN A 11 32.67 -58.44 -25.97
CA GLN A 11 32.10 -57.20 -25.41
C GLN A 11 32.80 -55.98 -25.97
N PRO A 12 32.08 -54.93 -26.40
CA PRO A 12 32.69 -53.66 -26.76
C PRO A 12 33.00 -52.83 -25.51
N ASN A 13 34.15 -52.20 -25.50
CA ASN A 13 34.63 -51.26 -24.50
C ASN A 13 33.61 -50.11 -24.31
N GLN A 14 33.09 -49.94 -23.09
CA GLN A 14 32.39 -48.72 -22.69
C GLN A 14 33.38 -47.58 -22.48
N VAL A 15 33.31 -46.57 -23.35
CA VAL A 15 33.92 -45.27 -23.14
C VAL A 15 33.10 -44.51 -22.12
N ASN A 16 33.64 -44.31 -20.92
CA ASN A 16 33.09 -43.41 -19.92
C ASN A 16 33.17 -41.95 -20.40
N ILE A 17 32.05 -41.43 -20.92
CA ILE A 17 31.88 -40.01 -21.11
C ILE A 17 31.42 -39.42 -19.76
N ALA A 18 32.35 -38.75 -19.07
CA ALA A 18 32.03 -37.97 -17.88
C ALA A 18 31.11 -36.80 -18.29
N ASN A 19 29.84 -36.92 -17.99
CA ASN A 19 28.88 -35.83 -18.09
C ASN A 19 29.20 -34.81 -16.98
N SER A 20 30.00 -33.78 -17.28
CA SER A 20 30.16 -32.59 -16.48
C SER A 20 29.05 -31.58 -16.80
N ASN A 21 27.83 -31.90 -16.44
CA ASN A 21 26.73 -30.93 -16.34
C ASN A 21 26.48 -30.60 -14.86
N SER A 22 27.42 -29.87 -14.25
CA SER A 22 27.11 -29.09 -13.06
C SER A 22 26.38 -27.83 -13.53
N PRO A 23 25.14 -27.56 -13.06
CA PRO A 23 24.54 -26.26 -13.29
C PRO A 23 25.40 -25.22 -12.58
N LEU A 24 25.93 -24.27 -13.33
CA LEU A 24 26.53 -23.05 -12.79
C LEU A 24 25.48 -22.39 -11.88
N LYS A 25 25.57 -22.66 -10.59
CA LYS A 25 25.00 -21.79 -9.56
C LYS A 25 25.73 -20.45 -9.72
N LYS A 26 25.11 -19.50 -10.40
CA LYS A 26 25.42 -18.10 -10.19
C LYS A 26 24.99 -17.80 -8.75
N GLU A 27 25.89 -17.97 -7.81
CA GLU A 27 25.85 -17.32 -6.53
C GLU A 27 25.95 -15.82 -6.82
N HIS A 28 24.81 -15.15 -6.96
CA HIS A 28 24.77 -13.71 -6.82
C HIS A 28 25.22 -13.45 -5.39
N SER A 29 26.41 -12.90 -5.23
CA SER A 29 26.96 -12.52 -3.95
C SER A 29 25.96 -11.61 -3.23
N ASP A 30 25.45 -12.06 -2.09
CA ASP A 30 24.57 -11.31 -1.16
C ASP A 30 25.25 -10.06 -0.56
N SER A 31 26.36 -9.61 -1.11
CA SER A 31 27.21 -8.57 -0.55
C SER A 31 26.72 -7.14 -0.76
N PHE A 32 25.62 -6.92 -1.50
CA PHE A 32 25.07 -5.60 -1.69
C PHE A 32 23.54 -5.62 -1.50
N ILE A 33 23.09 -5.53 -0.25
CA ILE A 33 21.69 -5.20 0.02
C ILE A 33 21.59 -3.68 -0.05
N PRO A 34 20.83 -3.13 -1.00
CA PRO A 34 20.64 -1.68 -1.10
C PRO A 34 20.11 -1.10 0.20
N ASN A 35 20.54 0.09 0.54
CA ASN A 35 19.97 0.87 1.63
C ASN A 35 18.67 1.55 1.16
N LEU A 36 17.90 2.11 2.10
CA LEU A 36 16.78 3.01 1.79
C LEU A 36 17.23 4.06 0.76
N PRO A 37 16.45 4.30 -0.33
CA PRO A 37 16.83 5.27 -1.35
C PRO A 37 16.91 6.67 -0.77
N SER A 38 17.82 7.48 -1.31
CA SER A 38 17.88 8.92 -1.01
C SER A 38 16.62 9.63 -1.54
N ILE A 39 16.37 10.85 -1.05
CA ILE A 39 15.26 11.69 -1.54
C ILE A 39 15.33 11.88 -3.05
N ASP A 40 16.53 12.06 -3.62
CA ASP A 40 16.71 12.21 -5.07
C ASP A 40 16.33 10.93 -5.83
N GLN A 41 16.62 9.76 -5.30
CA GLN A 41 16.25 8.48 -5.90
C GLN A 41 14.74 8.23 -5.81
N ILE A 42 14.10 8.54 -4.67
CA ILE A 42 12.65 8.42 -4.47
C ILE A 42 11.87 9.22 -5.52
N PHE A 43 12.34 10.42 -5.85
CA PHE A 43 11.68 11.32 -6.81
C PHE A 43 12.29 11.26 -8.21
N SER A 44 13.11 10.25 -8.52
CA SER A 44 13.60 10.02 -9.88
C SER A 44 12.56 9.29 -10.73
N ASP A 45 12.65 9.40 -12.05
CA ASP A 45 11.81 8.61 -12.98
C ASP A 45 12.40 7.21 -13.27
N ASN A 46 13.55 6.86 -12.68
CA ASN A 46 14.27 5.63 -13.00
C ASN A 46 14.31 4.68 -11.81
N HIS A 47 13.38 3.74 -11.78
CA HIS A 47 13.30 2.63 -10.84
C HIS A 47 13.65 1.27 -11.49
N THR A 48 14.17 1.28 -12.72
CA THR A 48 14.43 0.05 -13.52
C THR A 48 15.53 -0.84 -12.95
N TRP A 49 16.40 -0.30 -12.11
CA TRP A 49 17.50 -1.04 -11.48
C TRP A 49 17.01 -2.23 -10.62
N ILE A 50 15.79 -2.16 -10.09
CA ILE A 50 15.15 -3.24 -9.32
C ILE A 50 15.06 -4.53 -10.14
N ALA A 51 14.84 -4.43 -11.46
CA ALA A 51 14.77 -5.59 -12.34
C ALA A 51 16.08 -6.40 -12.43
N THR A 52 17.19 -5.84 -11.94
CA THR A 52 18.48 -6.56 -11.86
C THR A 52 18.59 -7.46 -10.63
N LEU A 53 17.68 -7.32 -9.65
CA LEU A 53 17.67 -8.07 -8.40
C LEU A 53 16.90 -9.39 -8.55
N SER A 54 17.13 -10.30 -7.59
CA SER A 54 16.38 -11.57 -7.55
C SER A 54 14.91 -11.34 -7.27
N ALA A 55 14.03 -11.63 -8.24
CA ALA A 55 12.59 -11.49 -8.11
C ALA A 55 12.00 -12.31 -6.94
N GLN A 56 12.65 -13.42 -6.56
CA GLN A 56 12.22 -14.26 -5.43
C GLN A 56 12.36 -13.54 -4.08
N ARG A 57 13.24 -12.56 -3.98
CA ARG A 57 13.47 -11.75 -2.76
C ARG A 57 12.75 -10.41 -2.78
N LEU A 58 12.20 -10.00 -3.91
CA LEU A 58 11.42 -8.76 -4.03
C LEU A 58 10.00 -8.96 -3.50
N ARG A 59 9.49 -7.98 -2.75
CA ARG A 59 8.09 -7.82 -2.33
C ARG A 59 7.69 -6.40 -2.57
N THR A 60 6.50 -6.22 -3.09
CA THR A 60 5.95 -4.90 -3.38
C THR A 60 4.68 -4.65 -2.58
N VAL A 61 4.66 -3.51 -1.89
CA VAL A 61 3.45 -2.96 -1.27
C VAL A 61 3.05 -1.73 -2.05
N ILE A 62 1.80 -1.66 -2.47
CA ILE A 62 1.20 -0.44 -3.01
C ILE A 62 0.26 0.13 -1.96
N ALA A 63 0.36 1.44 -1.72
CA ALA A 63 -0.62 2.19 -0.94
C ALA A 63 -1.19 3.33 -1.79
N THR A 64 -2.50 3.51 -1.72
CA THR A 64 -3.19 4.61 -2.40
C THR A 64 -3.49 5.75 -1.43
N GLY A 65 -3.95 6.88 -1.95
CA GLY A 65 -4.63 7.90 -1.17
C GLY A 65 -6.01 7.45 -0.70
N ASP A 66 -6.81 8.40 -0.20
CA ASP A 66 -8.10 8.14 0.40
C ASP A 66 -9.11 7.55 -0.60
N VAL A 67 -9.76 6.46 -0.18
CA VAL A 67 -10.78 5.73 -0.96
C VAL A 67 -12.13 5.95 -0.30
N ILE A 68 -12.96 6.79 -0.93
CA ILE A 68 -14.27 7.22 -0.44
C ILE A 68 -15.32 6.96 -1.52
N PRO A 69 -15.78 5.71 -1.72
CA PRO A 69 -16.84 5.37 -2.68
C PRO A 69 -18.23 5.80 -2.17
N ALA A 70 -18.35 7.08 -1.80
CA ALA A 70 -19.56 7.70 -1.25
C ALA A 70 -20.06 8.83 -2.17
N ARG A 71 -21.18 9.43 -1.87
CA ARG A 71 -21.77 10.59 -2.56
C ARG A 71 -21.83 10.40 -4.09
N SER A 72 -21.17 11.30 -4.85
CA SER A 72 -21.21 11.24 -6.33
C SER A 72 -20.58 9.96 -6.87
N VAL A 73 -19.53 9.42 -6.23
CA VAL A 73 -18.95 8.13 -6.61
C VAL A 73 -20.00 7.02 -6.49
N ASN A 74 -20.64 6.90 -5.31
CA ASN A 74 -21.69 5.90 -5.07
C ASN A 74 -22.86 6.06 -6.05
N SER A 75 -23.28 7.31 -6.29
CA SER A 75 -24.37 7.60 -7.25
C SER A 75 -24.02 7.13 -8.67
N LYS A 76 -22.77 7.32 -9.10
CA LYS A 76 -22.28 6.90 -10.43
C LYS A 76 -22.20 5.39 -10.59
N VAL A 77 -21.61 4.68 -9.63
CA VAL A 77 -21.51 3.20 -9.73
C VAL A 77 -22.91 2.56 -9.74
N LEU A 78 -23.85 3.12 -8.99
CA LEU A 78 -25.26 2.69 -9.04
C LEU A 78 -25.91 3.00 -10.38
N GLN A 79 -25.69 4.18 -10.94
CA GLN A 79 -26.19 4.59 -12.25
C GLN A 79 -25.63 3.73 -13.39
N PHE A 80 -24.31 3.48 -13.38
CA PHE A 80 -23.63 2.68 -14.38
C PHE A 80 -23.88 1.18 -14.20
N LYS A 81 -24.31 0.77 -13.00
CA LYS A 81 -24.40 -0.64 -12.56
C LYS A 81 -23.03 -1.35 -12.70
N ASP A 82 -21.96 -0.60 -12.45
CA ASP A 82 -20.59 -1.07 -12.54
C ASP A 82 -19.78 -0.57 -11.33
N PHE A 83 -19.57 -1.44 -10.37
CA PHE A 83 -18.82 -1.15 -9.15
C PHE A 83 -17.30 -1.18 -9.37
N ASN A 84 -16.83 -1.67 -10.54
CA ASN A 84 -15.42 -1.62 -10.93
C ASN A 84 -15.03 -0.26 -11.51
N TRP A 85 -16.03 0.53 -11.95
CA TRP A 85 -15.80 1.80 -12.66
C TRP A 85 -14.77 2.72 -12.00
N PRO A 86 -14.71 2.94 -10.66
CA PRO A 86 -13.69 3.81 -10.06
C PRO A 86 -12.27 3.31 -10.28
N TYR A 87 -12.07 2.02 -10.51
CA TYR A 87 -10.75 1.38 -10.53
C TYR A 87 -10.28 0.97 -11.93
N LEU A 88 -11.08 1.13 -12.98
CA LEU A 88 -10.79 0.63 -14.33
C LEU A 88 -9.42 1.07 -14.85
N GLU A 89 -9.07 2.33 -14.63
CA GLU A 89 -7.84 2.93 -15.16
C GLU A 89 -6.59 2.66 -14.30
N THR A 90 -6.76 2.18 -13.08
CA THR A 90 -5.65 2.00 -12.12
C THR A 90 -5.49 0.58 -11.58
N ALA A 91 -6.50 -0.28 -11.73
CA ALA A 91 -6.47 -1.64 -11.19
C ALA A 91 -5.30 -2.49 -11.72
N HIS A 92 -4.80 -2.23 -12.93
CA HIS A 92 -3.64 -2.92 -13.47
C HIS A 92 -2.35 -2.60 -12.69
N VAL A 93 -2.26 -1.43 -12.04
CA VAL A 93 -1.13 -1.06 -11.17
C VAL A 93 -1.27 -1.76 -9.82
N THR A 94 -2.43 -1.64 -9.16
CA THR A 94 -2.64 -2.18 -7.81
C THR A 94 -2.57 -3.70 -7.78
N ARG A 95 -3.13 -4.40 -8.78
CA ARG A 95 -3.08 -5.86 -8.91
C ARG A 95 -1.69 -6.43 -9.17
N ASN A 96 -0.75 -5.63 -9.67
CA ASN A 96 0.61 -6.08 -9.93
C ASN A 96 1.52 -6.04 -8.69
N ALA A 97 1.02 -5.55 -7.55
CA ALA A 97 1.73 -5.62 -6.28
C ALA A 97 1.51 -6.97 -5.57
N ASP A 98 2.39 -7.30 -4.64
CA ASP A 98 2.19 -8.43 -3.73
C ASP A 98 1.15 -8.10 -2.66
N ILE A 99 1.01 -6.81 -2.31
CA ILE A 99 0.02 -6.29 -1.35
C ILE A 99 -0.47 -4.93 -1.85
N ALA A 100 -1.78 -4.79 -2.03
CA ALA A 100 -2.44 -3.51 -2.24
C ALA A 100 -3.17 -3.07 -0.95
N LEU A 101 -2.76 -1.92 -0.42
CA LEU A 101 -3.25 -1.32 0.82
C LEU A 101 -4.04 -0.05 0.51
N ILE A 102 -5.21 0.12 1.15
CA ILE A 102 -6.02 1.33 1.06
C ILE A 102 -6.43 1.87 2.44
N ASN A 103 -6.74 3.15 2.51
CA ASN A 103 -7.58 3.74 3.55
C ASN A 103 -9.01 3.82 3.02
N LEU A 104 -9.92 2.97 3.52
CA LEU A 104 -11.34 2.99 3.15
C LEU A 104 -12.08 3.94 4.11
N GLU A 105 -12.33 5.16 3.65
CA GLU A 105 -12.84 6.24 4.50
C GLU A 105 -14.35 6.40 4.39
N THR A 106 -15.05 5.29 4.39
CA THR A 106 -16.54 5.24 4.41
C THR A 106 -17.00 3.84 4.80
N PRO A 107 -18.12 3.68 5.53
CA PRO A 107 -18.72 2.37 5.69
C PRO A 107 -19.40 1.94 4.39
N LEU A 108 -19.33 0.64 4.09
CA LEU A 108 -20.08 -0.02 3.02
C LEU A 108 -21.30 -0.70 3.61
N ILE A 109 -22.49 -0.18 3.30
CA ILE A 109 -23.74 -0.62 3.92
C ILE A 109 -24.83 -0.93 2.89
N LYS A 110 -25.75 -1.82 3.27
CA LYS A 110 -26.97 -2.07 2.49
C LYS A 110 -27.80 -0.80 2.37
N ASN A 111 -28.33 -0.57 1.17
CA ASN A 111 -29.26 0.55 0.92
C ASN A 111 -28.67 1.92 1.29
N CYS A 112 -27.36 2.11 1.10
CA CYS A 112 -26.77 3.45 1.24
C CYS A 112 -27.50 4.44 0.30
N PRO A 113 -28.11 5.52 0.84
CA PRO A 113 -28.86 6.45 0.02
C PRO A 113 -27.91 7.19 -0.93
N PRO A 114 -28.25 7.32 -2.22
CA PRO A 114 -27.44 8.11 -3.14
C PRO A 114 -27.51 9.59 -2.73
N THR A 115 -26.36 10.20 -2.47
CA THR A 115 -26.18 11.60 -2.13
C THR A 115 -25.14 12.22 -3.03
N GLN A 116 -25.08 13.55 -3.11
CA GLN A 116 -24.03 14.27 -3.85
C GLN A 116 -23.28 15.27 -2.97
N THR A 117 -23.76 15.48 -1.76
CA THR A 117 -23.24 16.47 -0.80
C THR A 117 -23.34 15.95 0.62
N GLY A 118 -22.72 16.68 1.55
CA GLY A 118 -22.73 16.35 2.99
C GLY A 118 -21.42 15.67 3.43
N MET A 119 -21.26 15.58 4.77
CA MET A 119 -20.07 15.03 5.42
C MET A 119 -20.39 13.72 6.18
N ILE A 120 -21.56 13.13 5.95
CA ILE A 120 -21.93 11.81 6.44
C ILE A 120 -21.88 10.86 5.26
N PHE A 121 -20.90 9.97 5.25
CA PHE A 121 -20.58 9.11 4.11
C PHE A 121 -21.07 7.70 4.32
N CYS A 122 -21.61 7.11 3.27
CA CYS A 122 -21.70 5.67 3.08
C CYS A 122 -21.53 5.33 1.59
N GLY A 123 -21.06 4.12 1.33
CA GLY A 123 -21.09 3.47 0.03
C GLY A 123 -22.05 2.29 0.04
N ASP A 124 -22.61 1.94 -1.10
CA ASP A 124 -23.35 0.69 -1.26
C ASP A 124 -22.43 -0.50 -0.99
N GLU A 125 -22.91 -1.54 -0.31
CA GLU A 125 -22.11 -2.71 0.03
C GLU A 125 -21.41 -3.34 -1.18
N ARG A 126 -22.01 -3.26 -2.38
CA ARG A 126 -21.44 -3.80 -3.62
C ARG A 126 -20.18 -3.07 -4.08
N ASN A 127 -19.83 -1.92 -3.51
CA ASN A 127 -18.51 -1.32 -3.79
C ASN A 127 -17.35 -2.25 -3.41
N VAL A 128 -17.57 -3.26 -2.59
CA VAL A 128 -16.57 -4.31 -2.33
C VAL A 128 -16.13 -5.03 -3.61
N GLU A 129 -17.02 -5.19 -4.61
CA GLU A 129 -16.69 -5.79 -5.90
C GLU A 129 -15.57 -5.01 -6.60
N GLY A 130 -15.64 -3.67 -6.57
CA GLY A 130 -14.60 -2.79 -7.11
C GLY A 130 -13.27 -2.89 -6.35
N LEU A 131 -13.31 -3.04 -5.03
CA LEU A 131 -12.10 -3.27 -4.23
C LEU A 131 -11.43 -4.60 -4.57
N VAL A 132 -12.22 -5.66 -4.72
CA VAL A 132 -11.74 -6.98 -5.17
C VAL A 132 -11.19 -6.88 -6.59
N TYR A 133 -11.89 -6.21 -7.51
CA TYR A 133 -11.42 -5.96 -8.87
C TYR A 133 -10.09 -5.20 -8.90
N ALA A 134 -9.89 -4.23 -8.00
CA ALA A 134 -8.65 -3.49 -7.85
C ALA A 134 -7.53 -4.33 -7.20
N GLY A 135 -7.83 -5.53 -6.69
CA GLY A 135 -6.87 -6.41 -6.02
C GLY A 135 -6.46 -5.92 -4.65
N VAL A 136 -7.36 -5.24 -3.92
CA VAL A 136 -7.09 -4.77 -2.57
C VAL A 136 -6.91 -5.96 -1.62
N ASP A 137 -5.83 -5.96 -0.87
CA ASP A 137 -5.49 -7.01 0.10
C ASP A 137 -5.73 -6.58 1.54
N VAL A 138 -5.49 -5.29 1.84
CA VAL A 138 -5.57 -4.72 3.18
C VAL A 138 -6.32 -3.39 3.13
N ALA A 139 -7.29 -3.21 4.01
CA ALA A 139 -8.00 -1.95 4.19
C ALA A 139 -7.80 -1.43 5.62
N SER A 140 -7.36 -0.19 5.78
CA SER A 140 -7.48 0.54 7.03
C SER A 140 -8.86 1.18 7.11
N LEU A 141 -9.57 0.93 8.20
CA LEU A 141 -10.81 1.58 8.56
C LEU A 141 -10.61 2.61 9.69
N ALA A 142 -9.36 2.84 10.13
CA ALA A 142 -9.00 3.78 11.17
C ALA A 142 -9.08 5.23 10.66
N ASN A 143 -10.29 5.74 10.50
CA ASN A 143 -10.56 7.10 10.01
C ASN A 143 -11.82 7.70 10.63
N ASN A 144 -12.08 8.99 10.36
CA ASN A 144 -13.18 9.74 10.95
C ASN A 144 -14.53 9.52 10.27
N HIS A 145 -14.60 8.79 9.15
CA HIS A 145 -15.83 8.61 8.39
C HIS A 145 -16.40 7.19 8.40
N VAL A 146 -15.61 6.16 8.66
CA VAL A 146 -16.11 4.78 8.70
C VAL A 146 -17.23 4.58 9.73
N GLY A 147 -17.21 5.35 10.84
CA GLY A 147 -18.23 5.33 11.88
C GLY A 147 -19.46 6.22 11.63
N ASN A 148 -19.62 6.82 10.45
CA ASN A 148 -20.73 7.75 10.17
C ASN A 148 -22.12 7.16 10.36
N TYR A 149 -22.26 5.85 10.21
CA TYR A 149 -23.52 5.11 10.43
C TYR A 149 -23.49 4.24 11.69
N GLY A 150 -22.58 4.54 12.62
CA GLY A 150 -22.44 3.86 13.91
C GLY A 150 -21.64 2.57 13.87
N ILE A 151 -21.43 1.98 15.05
CA ILE A 151 -20.59 0.79 15.24
C ILE A 151 -21.07 -0.42 14.42
N GLN A 152 -22.37 -0.59 14.25
CA GLN A 152 -22.93 -1.70 13.47
C GLN A 152 -22.48 -1.61 12.01
N ALA A 153 -22.48 -0.42 11.41
CA ALA A 153 -22.00 -0.21 10.04
C ALA A 153 -20.49 -0.49 9.91
N VAL A 154 -19.70 -0.16 10.94
CA VAL A 154 -18.27 -0.53 10.99
C VAL A 154 -18.10 -2.04 10.99
N GLN A 155 -18.87 -2.77 11.82
CA GLN A 155 -18.83 -4.23 11.89
C GLN A 155 -19.28 -4.89 10.59
N GLU A 156 -20.40 -4.42 10.00
CA GLU A 156 -20.89 -4.90 8.71
C GLU A 156 -19.85 -4.71 7.61
N THR A 157 -19.22 -3.53 7.54
CA THR A 157 -18.15 -3.24 6.60
C THR A 157 -16.94 -4.17 6.82
N THR A 158 -16.53 -4.34 8.07
CA THR A 158 -15.41 -5.24 8.43
C THR A 158 -15.69 -6.68 7.99
N ASN A 159 -16.88 -7.19 8.30
CA ASN A 159 -17.28 -8.54 7.91
C ASN A 159 -17.31 -8.71 6.38
N LEU A 160 -17.92 -7.73 5.69
CA LEU A 160 -17.99 -7.71 4.23
C LEU A 160 -16.60 -7.77 3.58
N LEU A 161 -15.66 -6.97 4.06
CA LEU A 161 -14.28 -6.97 3.57
C LEU A 161 -13.61 -8.32 3.81
N ASN A 162 -13.69 -8.86 5.03
CA ASN A 162 -13.10 -10.15 5.39
C ASN A 162 -13.69 -11.32 4.59
N GLU A 163 -15.02 -11.34 4.38
CA GLU A 163 -15.70 -12.34 3.55
C GLU A 163 -15.23 -12.32 2.08
N ASN A 164 -14.74 -11.17 1.62
CA ASN A 164 -14.17 -10.99 0.28
C ASN A 164 -12.63 -11.08 0.25
N GLY A 165 -12.00 -11.55 1.34
CA GLY A 165 -10.56 -11.79 1.40
C GLY A 165 -9.70 -10.54 1.63
N ILE A 166 -10.32 -9.40 1.97
CA ILE A 166 -9.64 -8.15 2.29
C ILE A 166 -9.45 -8.07 3.81
N LEU A 167 -8.21 -8.03 4.26
CA LEU A 167 -7.87 -7.93 5.68
C LEU A 167 -8.14 -6.51 6.21
N VAL A 168 -8.65 -6.40 7.44
CA VAL A 168 -8.96 -5.11 8.08
C VAL A 168 -8.09 -4.88 9.30
N THR A 169 -7.42 -3.73 9.38
CA THR A 169 -6.35 -3.46 10.38
C THR A 169 -6.84 -3.26 11.82
N GLU A 170 -8.12 -2.93 12.03
CA GLU A 170 -8.64 -2.46 13.33
C GLU A 170 -9.26 -3.55 14.21
N VAL A 171 -9.37 -4.78 13.71
CA VAL A 171 -10.03 -5.87 14.41
C VAL A 171 -8.98 -6.76 15.08
N ASP A 172 -9.05 -6.91 16.40
CA ASP A 172 -8.22 -7.84 17.18
C ASP A 172 -6.70 -7.67 17.08
N GLY A 173 -6.22 -6.46 16.76
CA GLY A 173 -4.79 -6.14 16.70
C GLY A 173 -4.23 -6.12 15.27
N PRO A 174 -2.90 -6.26 15.09
CA PRO A 174 -2.28 -6.17 13.78
C PRO A 174 -2.71 -7.32 12.87
N VAL A 175 -3.10 -7.01 11.63
CA VAL A 175 -3.27 -8.06 10.61
C VAL A 175 -1.92 -8.43 10.01
N ILE A 176 -1.72 -9.72 9.76
CA ILE A 176 -0.46 -10.26 9.23
C ILE A 176 -0.73 -10.95 7.90
N LYS A 177 0.07 -10.60 6.90
CA LYS A 177 0.08 -11.24 5.58
C LYS A 177 1.48 -11.79 5.29
N ASP A 178 1.56 -13.08 4.99
CA ASP A 178 2.81 -13.74 4.58
C ASP A 178 2.93 -13.68 3.05
N ILE A 179 4.01 -13.11 2.57
CA ILE A 179 4.33 -13.07 1.14
C ILE A 179 5.66 -13.80 0.92
N ARG A 180 5.56 -15.04 0.47
CA ARG A 180 6.73 -15.88 0.16
C ARG A 180 7.73 -15.94 1.31
N GLY A 181 7.22 -16.14 2.54
CA GLY A 181 8.01 -16.32 3.77
C GLY A 181 8.46 -15.03 4.45
N ILE A 182 8.07 -13.84 3.95
CA ILE A 182 8.23 -12.56 4.64
C ILE A 182 6.86 -12.12 5.17
N LYS A 183 6.77 -11.92 6.47
CA LYS A 183 5.53 -11.52 7.15
C LYS A 183 5.45 -10.01 7.28
N PHE A 184 4.39 -9.45 6.75
CA PHE A 184 4.02 -8.05 6.89
C PHE A 184 2.93 -7.92 7.95
N ALA A 185 3.13 -7.05 8.94
CA ALA A 185 2.09 -6.64 9.87
C ALA A 185 1.60 -5.24 9.52
N PHE A 186 0.28 -5.04 9.56
CA PHE A 186 -0.36 -3.74 9.32
C PHE A 186 -1.16 -3.32 10.54
N LEU A 187 -1.03 -2.05 10.93
CA LEU A 187 -1.77 -1.42 12.02
C LEU A 187 -2.32 -0.08 11.55
N GLY A 188 -3.58 0.22 11.84
CA GLY A 188 -4.23 1.49 11.51
C GLY A 188 -4.57 2.30 12.75
N TYR A 189 -4.44 3.63 12.68
CA TYR A 189 -4.78 4.54 13.79
C TYR A 189 -5.39 5.85 13.27
N ASN A 190 -6.51 6.24 13.87
CA ASN A 190 -7.18 7.51 13.61
C ASN A 190 -6.82 8.56 14.66
N ASP A 191 -6.28 9.71 14.23
CA ASP A 191 -5.98 10.88 15.08
C ASP A 191 -6.96 12.05 14.83
N ILE A 192 -8.00 11.81 14.02
CA ILE A 192 -8.98 12.84 13.67
C ILE A 192 -10.22 12.68 14.52
N SER A 193 -10.73 13.83 15.02
CA SER A 193 -11.99 13.93 15.79
C SER A 193 -12.01 13.15 17.12
N LYS A 194 -13.17 13.05 17.73
CA LYS A 194 -13.37 12.27 18.95
C LYS A 194 -13.30 10.77 18.63
N PRO A 195 -12.80 9.95 19.57
CA PRO A 195 -12.79 8.50 19.43
C PRO A 195 -14.17 7.97 19.04
N GLN A 196 -14.18 7.12 18.00
CA GLN A 196 -15.40 6.46 17.53
C GLN A 196 -15.39 4.99 17.98
N PRO A 197 -16.52 4.44 18.43
CA PRO A 197 -16.63 3.02 18.75
C PRO A 197 -16.33 2.13 17.54
N GLY A 198 -15.52 1.10 17.72
CA GLY A 198 -15.13 0.18 16.66
C GLY A 198 -14.03 0.70 15.73
N VAL A 199 -13.48 1.89 16.01
CA VAL A 199 -12.38 2.49 15.26
C VAL A 199 -11.13 2.53 16.14
N SER A 200 -9.98 2.15 15.60
CA SER A 200 -8.69 2.26 16.28
C SER A 200 -8.26 3.72 16.34
N ASN A 201 -8.28 4.30 17.53
CA ASN A 201 -7.91 5.70 17.75
C ASN A 201 -6.52 5.80 18.36
N VAL A 202 -5.86 6.92 18.11
CA VAL A 202 -4.51 7.19 18.61
C VAL A 202 -4.50 7.25 20.14
N ASP A 203 -3.71 6.37 20.73
CA ASP A 203 -3.25 6.38 22.12
C ASP A 203 -1.76 6.04 22.12
N GLY A 204 -0.91 7.00 22.53
CA GLY A 204 0.54 6.85 22.40
C GLY A 204 1.12 5.70 23.19
N GLY A 205 0.52 5.29 24.34
CA GLY A 205 0.93 4.13 25.10
C GLY A 205 0.56 2.82 24.40
N LYS A 206 -0.67 2.74 23.93
CA LYS A 206 -1.22 1.59 23.21
C LYS A 206 -0.49 1.37 21.89
N ILE A 207 -0.26 2.44 21.09
CA ILE A 207 0.47 2.37 19.82
C ILE A 207 1.85 1.73 20.00
N LYS A 208 2.63 2.20 20.97
CA LYS A 208 3.97 1.64 21.26
C LYS A 208 3.92 0.15 21.56
N GLN A 209 2.96 -0.26 22.39
CA GLN A 209 2.80 -1.66 22.79
C GLN A 209 2.38 -2.54 21.59
N GLU A 210 1.42 -2.08 20.78
CA GLU A 210 0.90 -2.84 19.64
C GLU A 210 1.96 -2.99 18.54
N ILE A 211 2.72 -1.92 18.23
CA ILE A 211 3.81 -1.98 17.27
C ILE A 211 4.92 -2.93 17.76
N ALA A 212 5.30 -2.85 19.04
CA ALA A 212 6.29 -3.76 19.61
C ALA A 212 5.82 -5.22 19.58
N GLN A 213 4.53 -5.49 19.79
CA GLN A 213 3.95 -6.84 19.66
C GLN A 213 3.92 -7.31 18.20
N ALA A 214 3.59 -6.42 17.25
CA ALA A 214 3.63 -6.72 15.83
C ALA A 214 5.05 -7.08 15.37
N ARG A 215 6.05 -6.35 15.85
CA ARG A 215 7.47 -6.62 15.55
C ARG A 215 7.93 -8.02 15.98
N GLN A 216 7.33 -8.58 17.03
CA GLN A 216 7.64 -9.94 17.47
C GLN A 216 7.04 -11.02 16.56
N LYS A 217 6.05 -10.68 15.74
CA LYS A 217 5.26 -11.61 14.91
C LYS A 217 5.53 -11.46 13.41
N ALA A 218 6.15 -10.35 12.99
CA ALA A 218 6.35 -10.02 11.58
C ALA A 218 7.75 -9.48 11.31
N ASP A 219 8.20 -9.68 10.07
CA ASP A 219 9.50 -9.21 9.57
C ASP A 219 9.46 -7.74 9.19
N ILE A 220 8.28 -7.25 8.75
CA ILE A 220 8.04 -5.87 8.34
C ILE A 220 6.77 -5.37 9.03
N VAL A 221 6.85 -4.17 9.64
CA VAL A 221 5.71 -3.51 10.31
C VAL A 221 5.38 -2.23 9.58
N VAL A 222 4.15 -2.14 9.07
CA VAL A 222 3.60 -0.97 8.38
C VAL A 222 2.52 -0.34 9.24
N VAL A 223 2.66 0.95 9.56
CA VAL A 223 1.69 1.71 10.34
C VAL A 223 0.96 2.68 9.43
N ILE A 224 -0.37 2.67 9.47
CA ILE A 224 -1.24 3.55 8.70
C ILE A 224 -1.87 4.56 9.65
N TYR A 225 -1.70 5.85 9.35
CA TYR A 225 -2.36 6.92 10.09
C TYR A 225 -3.39 7.65 9.24
N HIS A 226 -4.50 8.00 9.89
CA HIS A 226 -5.45 8.98 9.40
C HIS A 226 -5.34 10.21 10.31
N TRP A 227 -4.67 11.28 9.83
CA TRP A 227 -4.13 12.34 10.66
C TRP A 227 -4.01 13.71 9.97
N GLY A 228 -3.67 14.73 10.76
CA GLY A 228 -3.31 16.06 10.24
C GLY A 228 -4.48 16.96 9.96
N VAL A 229 -4.27 17.97 9.13
CA VAL A 229 -5.26 19.00 8.79
C VAL A 229 -5.55 18.94 7.30
N GLU A 230 -6.85 18.92 6.96
CA GLU A 230 -7.30 18.94 5.57
C GLU A 230 -6.71 20.12 4.77
N TYR A 231 -6.38 19.86 3.51
CA TYR A 231 -5.95 20.86 2.52
C TYR A 231 -4.66 21.59 2.92
N ARG A 232 -3.75 20.86 3.58
CA ARG A 232 -2.40 21.31 3.89
C ARG A 232 -1.39 20.43 3.16
N ASN A 233 -0.40 21.07 2.52
CA ASN A 233 0.69 20.38 1.82
C ASN A 233 1.94 20.16 2.69
N GLN A 234 1.89 20.53 3.98
CA GLN A 234 2.92 20.26 4.97
C GLN A 234 2.32 19.55 6.17
N PRO A 235 3.00 18.55 6.74
CA PRO A 235 2.57 17.93 7.97
C PRO A 235 2.70 18.89 9.14
N ASP A 236 1.77 18.78 10.07
CA ASP A 236 1.87 19.49 11.35
C ASP A 236 2.80 18.76 12.35
N GLU A 237 3.08 19.40 13.49
CA GLU A 237 3.95 18.82 14.51
C GLU A 237 3.38 17.54 15.14
N ARG A 238 2.07 17.38 15.15
CA ARG A 238 1.41 16.17 15.65
C ARG A 238 1.64 14.99 14.72
N GLN A 239 1.54 15.18 13.41
CA GLN A 239 1.86 14.15 12.42
C GLN A 239 3.33 13.72 12.52
N LYS A 240 4.27 14.67 12.63
CA LYS A 240 5.69 14.37 12.80
C LYS A 240 5.94 13.56 14.08
N TYR A 241 5.38 14.00 15.20
CA TYR A 241 5.50 13.29 16.48
C TYR A 241 4.99 11.85 16.39
N LEU A 242 3.82 11.62 15.79
CA LEU A 242 3.23 10.28 15.67
C LEU A 242 4.02 9.39 14.69
N GLY A 243 4.51 9.96 13.59
CA GLY A 243 5.38 9.25 12.65
C GLY A 243 6.67 8.79 13.32
N HIS A 244 7.35 9.69 14.04
CA HIS A 244 8.56 9.35 14.80
C HIS A 244 8.26 8.31 15.90
N LEU A 245 7.16 8.47 16.64
CA LEU A 245 6.72 7.52 17.66
C LEU A 245 6.57 6.10 17.09
N ALA A 246 5.96 5.95 15.92
CA ALA A 246 5.77 4.65 15.29
C ALA A 246 7.10 4.01 14.89
N ILE A 247 8.01 4.78 14.27
CA ILE A 247 9.35 4.30 13.91
C ILE A 247 10.14 3.92 15.17
N ASP A 248 10.10 4.74 16.22
CA ASP A 248 10.79 4.47 17.50
C ASP A 248 10.23 3.23 18.22
N ALA A 249 8.97 2.88 17.98
CA ALA A 249 8.34 1.67 18.51
C ALA A 249 8.64 0.41 17.65
N GLY A 250 9.22 0.55 16.47
CA GLY A 250 9.63 -0.56 15.62
C GLY A 250 8.92 -0.69 14.29
N ALA A 251 8.22 0.34 13.81
CA ALA A 251 7.67 0.37 12.45
C ALA A 251 8.79 0.51 11.40
N ASP A 252 8.61 -0.13 10.25
CA ASP A 252 9.52 -0.06 9.10
C ASP A 252 9.06 0.96 8.06
N LEU A 253 7.76 1.22 8.02
CA LEU A 253 7.12 2.15 7.08
C LEU A 253 5.90 2.79 7.76
N VAL A 254 5.75 4.10 7.59
CA VAL A 254 4.56 4.84 8.02
C VAL A 254 3.88 5.45 6.80
N ILE A 255 2.56 5.25 6.71
CA ILE A 255 1.72 5.75 5.61
C ILE A 255 0.60 6.60 6.20
N GLY A 256 0.51 7.86 5.77
CA GLY A 256 -0.50 8.80 6.20
C GLY A 256 -1.61 9.05 5.17
N ASN A 257 -2.79 9.41 5.70
CA ASN A 257 -4.04 9.72 4.97
C ASN A 257 -4.76 10.89 5.65
N HIS A 258 -5.86 11.38 5.12
CA HIS A 258 -6.75 12.44 5.60
C HIS A 258 -6.51 13.85 5.02
N PRO A 259 -5.29 14.38 4.83
CA PRO A 259 -5.17 15.76 4.34
C PRO A 259 -5.85 16.04 2.98
N HIS A 260 -6.23 14.99 2.24
CA HIS A 260 -6.82 15.06 0.89
C HIS A 260 -5.95 15.80 -0.14
N TRP A 261 -4.77 16.24 0.27
CA TRP A 261 -3.70 16.77 -0.53
C TRP A 261 -2.45 15.92 -0.35
N ILE A 262 -1.64 15.83 -1.39
CA ILE A 262 -0.33 15.20 -1.31
C ILE A 262 0.53 15.96 -0.30
N GLN A 263 1.12 15.24 0.63
CA GLN A 263 2.11 15.75 1.59
C GLN A 263 3.49 15.11 1.34
N PRO A 264 4.58 15.69 1.87
CA PRO A 264 5.94 15.21 1.68
C PRO A 264 6.20 13.84 2.32
N VAL A 265 7.42 13.36 2.14
CA VAL A 265 7.97 12.21 2.85
C VAL A 265 9.08 12.67 3.80
N GLU A 266 9.39 11.84 4.78
CA GLU A 266 10.53 12.02 5.68
C GLU A 266 11.30 10.72 5.81
N ILE A 267 12.63 10.80 5.80
CA ILE A 267 13.50 9.69 6.20
C ILE A 267 13.94 9.94 7.65
N TYR A 268 13.39 9.14 8.56
CA TYR A 268 13.71 9.20 9.98
C TYR A 268 14.30 7.88 10.46
N LYS A 269 15.52 7.89 11.00
CA LYS A 269 16.26 6.69 11.45
C LYS A 269 16.29 5.57 10.41
N ASP A 270 16.61 5.91 9.17
CA ASP A 270 16.65 4.98 8.02
C ASP A 270 15.32 4.27 7.73
N LYS A 271 14.20 4.88 8.10
CA LYS A 271 12.84 4.44 7.79
C LYS A 271 12.06 5.56 7.10
N LEU A 272 11.07 5.19 6.29
CA LEU A 272 10.28 6.14 5.54
C LEU A 272 8.96 6.45 6.25
N ILE A 273 8.63 7.73 6.30
CA ILE A 273 7.31 8.25 6.64
C ILE A 273 6.77 8.96 5.40
N THR A 274 5.63 8.53 4.87
CA THR A 274 4.87 9.23 3.83
C THR A 274 3.67 9.90 4.51
N TYR A 275 3.63 11.23 4.52
CA TYR A 275 2.65 11.96 5.32
C TYR A 275 1.24 11.95 4.75
N ALA A 276 1.05 12.04 3.43
CA ALA A 276 -0.23 11.79 2.76
C ALA A 276 -0.07 11.57 1.25
N HIS A 277 -0.89 10.67 0.70
CA HIS A 277 -0.95 10.38 -0.74
C HIS A 277 -2.00 11.22 -1.48
N GLY A 278 -2.77 12.08 -0.80
CA GLY A 278 -3.91 12.79 -1.37
C GLY A 278 -5.14 11.90 -1.51
N ASN A 279 -6.04 12.24 -2.44
CA ASN A 279 -7.20 11.41 -2.75
C ASN A 279 -6.87 10.35 -3.80
N PHE A 280 -7.59 9.22 -3.75
CA PHE A 280 -7.56 8.21 -4.81
C PHE A 280 -8.95 8.02 -5.44
N VAL A 281 -9.96 7.68 -4.65
CA VAL A 281 -11.36 7.61 -5.10
C VAL A 281 -12.18 8.55 -4.25
N PHE A 282 -12.50 9.74 -4.75
CA PHE A 282 -13.34 10.72 -4.04
C PHE A 282 -13.87 11.78 -5.00
N ASP A 283 -15.00 12.40 -4.65
CA ASP A 283 -15.69 13.38 -5.50
C ASP A 283 -15.34 14.85 -5.20
N GLN A 284 -14.21 15.11 -4.55
CA GLN A 284 -13.73 16.47 -4.26
C GLN A 284 -13.14 17.16 -5.52
N MET A 285 -14.04 17.65 -6.41
CA MET A 285 -13.64 18.24 -7.69
C MET A 285 -13.40 19.75 -7.66
N TRP A 286 -13.47 20.39 -6.48
CA TRP A 286 -13.47 21.84 -6.33
C TRP A 286 -12.07 22.49 -6.37
N SER A 287 -10.98 21.74 -6.31
CA SER A 287 -9.63 22.26 -6.50
C SER A 287 -8.76 21.28 -7.30
N GLU A 288 -7.70 21.77 -7.95
CA GLU A 288 -6.75 20.88 -8.63
C GLU A 288 -6.04 19.96 -7.63
N LYS A 289 -5.66 20.49 -6.45
CA LYS A 289 -4.96 19.72 -5.42
C LYS A 289 -5.77 18.57 -4.83
N THR A 290 -7.10 18.69 -4.75
CA THR A 290 -7.96 17.60 -4.27
C THR A 290 -8.24 16.54 -5.34
N LYS A 291 -8.00 16.88 -6.61
CA LYS A 291 -8.07 15.92 -7.74
C LYS A 291 -6.76 15.18 -7.96
N GLU A 292 -5.65 15.68 -7.41
CA GLU A 292 -4.33 15.07 -7.51
C GLU A 292 -4.10 14.10 -6.35
N GLY A 293 -3.48 12.96 -6.65
CA GLY A 293 -3.00 12.00 -5.68
C GLY A 293 -1.79 11.25 -6.20
N VAL A 294 -1.21 10.41 -5.37
CA VAL A 294 -0.14 9.50 -5.76
C VAL A 294 -0.43 8.08 -5.27
N ILE A 295 -0.09 7.10 -6.10
CA ILE A 295 0.06 5.73 -5.66
C ILE A 295 1.51 5.58 -5.19
N GLY A 296 1.73 5.20 -3.94
CA GLY A 296 3.05 4.86 -3.42
C GLY A 296 3.33 3.39 -3.66
N LYS A 297 4.42 3.07 -4.35
CA LYS A 297 4.93 1.71 -4.54
C LYS A 297 6.21 1.54 -3.76
N TYR A 298 6.17 0.67 -2.77
CA TYR A 298 7.23 0.40 -1.82
C TYR A 298 7.80 -0.99 -2.11
N THR A 299 9.07 -1.05 -2.52
CA THR A 299 9.73 -2.31 -2.88
C THR A 299 10.69 -2.74 -1.80
N PHE A 300 10.48 -3.93 -1.27
CA PHE A 300 11.33 -4.58 -0.28
C PHE A 300 12.18 -5.67 -0.92
N TYR A 301 13.41 -5.81 -0.46
CA TYR A 301 14.29 -6.93 -0.76
C TYR A 301 14.60 -7.69 0.53
N GLY A 302 13.99 -8.85 0.71
CA GLY A 302 13.86 -9.46 2.02
C GLY A 302 12.99 -8.58 2.93
N ASP A 303 13.54 -8.16 4.06
CA ASP A 303 12.89 -7.30 5.05
C ASP A 303 13.26 -5.80 4.93
N LYS A 304 14.04 -5.41 3.92
CA LYS A 304 14.52 -4.04 3.76
C LYS A 304 13.78 -3.30 2.65
N LEU A 305 13.27 -2.11 2.95
CA LEU A 305 12.75 -1.17 1.94
C LEU A 305 13.93 -0.62 1.14
N ILE A 306 13.95 -0.91 -0.16
CA ILE A 306 15.08 -0.60 -1.06
C ILE A 306 14.71 0.38 -2.16
N ASP A 307 13.42 0.55 -2.46
CA ASP A 307 12.95 1.48 -3.47
C ASP A 307 11.56 1.99 -3.17
N VAL A 308 11.32 3.24 -3.56
CA VAL A 308 10.03 3.92 -3.40
C VAL A 308 9.74 4.70 -4.67
N GLU A 309 8.64 4.38 -5.32
CA GLU A 309 8.15 5.04 -6.53
C GLU A 309 6.79 5.68 -6.25
N PHE A 310 6.64 6.97 -6.54
CA PHE A 310 5.35 7.64 -6.52
C PHE A 310 4.80 7.77 -7.94
N ILE A 311 3.59 7.27 -8.14
CA ILE A 311 2.89 7.28 -9.43
C ILE A 311 1.74 8.28 -9.34
N PRO A 312 1.88 9.49 -9.91
CA PRO A 312 0.85 10.51 -9.87
C PRO A 312 -0.41 10.08 -10.62
N ILE A 313 -1.55 10.40 -10.00
CA ILE A 313 -2.89 10.21 -10.58
C ILE A 313 -3.66 11.52 -10.56
N LYS A 314 -4.68 11.61 -11.41
CA LYS A 314 -5.69 12.67 -11.40
C LYS A 314 -7.08 12.06 -11.41
N ILE A 315 -7.90 12.47 -10.45
CA ILE A 315 -9.30 12.07 -10.37
C ILE A 315 -10.08 12.86 -11.42
N ILE A 316 -10.81 12.15 -12.25
CA ILE A 316 -11.75 12.71 -13.19
C ILE A 316 -13.16 12.23 -12.90
N ASP A 317 -14.12 12.85 -13.50
CA ASP A 317 -15.54 12.44 -13.50
C ASP A 317 -16.10 12.09 -12.08
N PHE A 318 -15.68 12.87 -11.07
CA PHE A 318 -16.15 12.70 -9.68
C PHE A 318 -15.84 11.34 -9.04
N GLY A 319 -14.70 10.74 -9.34
CA GLY A 319 -14.31 9.54 -8.57
C GLY A 319 -13.48 8.51 -9.31
N GLN A 320 -13.05 8.75 -10.55
CA GLN A 320 -12.19 7.84 -11.29
C GLN A 320 -10.75 8.35 -11.33
N PRO A 321 -9.81 7.75 -10.57
CA PRO A 321 -8.39 8.05 -10.67
C PRO A 321 -7.81 7.54 -12.00
N ASN A 322 -7.10 8.41 -12.69
CA ASN A 322 -6.40 8.12 -13.94
C ASN A 322 -4.91 8.36 -13.77
N LEU A 323 -4.07 7.49 -14.31
CA LEU A 323 -2.62 7.69 -14.31
C LEU A 323 -2.26 8.93 -15.13
N ILE A 324 -1.41 9.78 -14.59
CA ILE A 324 -0.87 10.93 -15.33
C ILE A 324 0.27 10.43 -16.21
N THR A 325 0.01 10.36 -17.52
CA THR A 325 0.97 9.89 -18.53
C THR A 325 1.78 11.02 -19.17
N ASP A 326 1.29 12.28 -19.10
CA ASP A 326 2.07 13.42 -19.57
C ASP A 326 3.29 13.67 -18.67
N PRO A 327 4.53 13.56 -19.21
CA PRO A 327 5.74 13.65 -18.38
C PRO A 327 5.90 14.98 -17.66
N ARG A 328 5.43 16.10 -18.23
CA ARG A 328 5.56 17.43 -17.62
C ARG A 328 4.66 17.55 -16.40
N THR A 329 3.41 17.13 -16.51
CA THR A 329 2.44 17.14 -15.41
C THR A 329 2.87 16.18 -14.31
N ARG A 330 3.31 14.96 -14.69
CA ARG A 330 3.87 13.97 -13.75
C ARG A 330 5.03 14.57 -12.95
N MET A 331 6.04 15.12 -13.61
CA MET A 331 7.20 15.71 -12.98
C MET A 331 6.87 16.95 -12.16
N SER A 332 5.87 17.72 -12.55
CA SER A 332 5.42 18.87 -11.75
C SER A 332 4.93 18.46 -10.37
N ILE A 333 4.11 17.39 -10.29
CA ILE A 333 3.60 16.88 -9.01
C ILE A 333 4.74 16.28 -8.16
N LEU A 334 5.61 15.47 -8.77
CA LEU A 334 6.75 14.88 -8.06
C LEU A 334 7.74 15.93 -7.55
N ASN A 335 8.00 16.97 -8.33
CA ASN A 335 8.88 18.06 -7.92
C ASN A 335 8.26 18.89 -6.79
N ASP A 336 6.94 19.17 -6.82
CA ASP A 336 6.26 19.84 -5.71
C ASP A 336 6.39 19.01 -4.42
N MET A 337 6.12 17.71 -4.49
CA MET A 337 6.28 16.79 -3.36
C MET A 337 7.73 16.76 -2.83
N LYS A 338 8.72 16.72 -3.75
CA LYS A 338 10.14 16.77 -3.41
C LYS A 338 10.53 18.08 -2.73
N GLU A 339 10.10 19.22 -3.27
CA GLU A 339 10.34 20.54 -2.67
C GLU A 339 9.77 20.64 -1.25
N GLN A 340 8.55 20.12 -1.04
CA GLN A 340 7.96 20.08 0.30
C GLN A 340 8.77 19.16 1.24
N THR A 341 9.27 18.04 0.73
CA THR A 341 10.15 17.11 1.47
C THR A 341 11.45 17.78 1.91
N LEU A 342 12.09 18.52 1.01
CA LEU A 342 13.32 19.23 1.33
C LEU A 342 13.11 20.30 2.40
N LYS A 343 11.94 20.97 2.42
CA LYS A 343 11.60 21.95 3.46
C LYS A 343 11.53 21.33 4.85
N LEU A 344 11.05 20.09 4.99
CA LEU A 344 11.05 19.38 6.28
C LEU A 344 12.47 19.18 6.84
N SER A 345 13.43 18.94 5.97
CA SER A 345 14.83 18.68 6.34
C SER A 345 15.57 19.94 6.79
N TYR A 346 15.08 21.14 6.42
CA TYR A 346 15.71 22.42 6.76
C TYR A 346 15.21 23.04 8.07
N VAL A 347 14.14 22.52 8.66
CA VAL A 347 13.69 22.92 10.01
C VAL A 347 14.46 22.07 11.03
N LYS A 348 15.78 22.24 11.05
CA LYS A 348 16.61 21.81 12.18
C LYS A 348 16.94 23.07 12.98
N ASP A 349 16.40 23.12 14.21
CA ASP A 349 16.68 23.92 15.40
C ASP A 349 17.55 25.19 15.27
#